data_ee41f43de4cac55801f3a75865d99832
#
_entry.id   ee41f43de4cac55801f3a75865d99832
#
_cell.length_a   1.000
_cell.length_b   1.000
_cell.length_c   1.000
_cell.angle_alpha   90.00
_cell.angle_beta   90.00
_cell.angle_gamma   90.00
#
_symmetry.space_group_name_H-M   'P 1'
#
loop_
_entity.id
_entity.type
_entity.pdbx_description
1 polymer ?
#
loop_
_entity_poly.entity_id
_entity_poly.type
_entity_poly.pdbx_seq_one_letter_code
_entity_poly.pdbx_strand_id
1 'polypeptide(L)'
;ALWRWSTTELDAFWQSIWNYFDLQSPTPHQAALVKNAMPGGQWFTGAQANYAQQVFRHADAAHAAGFPAIISENEKGLHRELSWPELKRQAASLALHLQAQGLQPGDRVAAYLPNIPEAMVAFLAVVSVGGVWSICAPDMGTNAVLDRFAQIEPKILIACDGVSYGGRDHDRLQVVADMRAALPSVQHLILLRNLDDQASLPDSTDFADTIARNDAATQSFEPMWLDFNHPLWIVYSSGTTGLPKPIVHGHGGTLIVALALKVLHNDIGCSYHPNTFGERYHWYSSTGWVMWNAQLSGLLNGTTCVIYDGNPGGSKDKPDWTTLWRFAANNGVTFFGAGAAFFANCLKANIDLSGLTGLQSVRALGTTGSPLSEDAQRWGTQQFERLGTPNIWWCNISGGTDFAGAFIGGNRELPLVPGEMQCRLLGCAVEAWNEQGQPVLGDVGELVCAQPLPSMPLYFWGDKDNARYLSSYFDMYPAGHGRQPGGGDGPAS
;
A
#
# COMPACT_ATOMS: atom_id res chain seq x y z
N ALA A 1 22.23 -3.08 -17.98
CA ALA A 1 21.60 -3.91 -19.04
C ALA A 1 20.14 -4.22 -18.69
N LEU A 2 19.85 -4.84 -17.51
CA LEU A 2 18.50 -5.30 -17.11
C LEU A 2 17.47 -4.16 -17.03
N TRP A 3 17.80 -3.04 -16.38
CA TRP A 3 16.90 -1.88 -16.29
C TRP A 3 16.54 -1.34 -17.70
N ARG A 4 17.52 -1.22 -18.59
CA ARG A 4 17.26 -0.75 -19.96
C ARG A 4 16.29 -1.69 -20.69
N TRP A 5 16.54 -2.99 -20.66
CA TRP A 5 15.61 -3.98 -21.22
C TRP A 5 14.20 -3.82 -20.64
N SER A 6 14.08 -3.68 -19.32
CA SER A 6 12.78 -3.56 -18.65
C SER A 6 12.00 -2.29 -19.01
N THR A 7 12.67 -1.27 -19.59
CA THR A 7 12.06 0.02 -19.96
C THR A 7 11.95 0.25 -21.47
N THR A 8 12.62 -0.58 -22.28
CA THR A 8 12.51 -0.54 -23.74
C THR A 8 11.64 -1.67 -24.29
N GLU A 9 11.68 -2.84 -23.66
CA GLU A 9 10.93 -4.04 -24.07
C GLU A 9 9.80 -4.33 -23.05
N LEU A 10 8.91 -3.35 -22.86
CA LEU A 10 7.89 -3.38 -21.80
C LEU A 10 7.00 -4.63 -21.85
N ASP A 11 6.58 -5.04 -23.06
CA ASP A 11 5.75 -6.24 -23.24
C ASP A 11 6.48 -7.50 -22.73
N ALA A 12 7.71 -7.72 -23.17
CA ALA A 12 8.53 -8.87 -22.78
C ALA A 12 8.86 -8.83 -21.28
N PHE A 13 9.18 -7.65 -20.73
CA PHE A 13 9.47 -7.50 -19.31
C PHE A 13 8.25 -7.85 -18.44
N TRP A 14 7.11 -7.21 -18.67
CA TRP A 14 5.93 -7.43 -17.84
C TRP A 14 5.34 -8.83 -18.02
N GLN A 15 5.49 -9.43 -19.22
CA GLN A 15 5.19 -10.85 -19.42
C GLN A 15 6.11 -11.74 -18.58
N SER A 16 7.40 -11.41 -18.46
CA SER A 16 8.32 -12.18 -17.61
C SER A 16 7.97 -12.06 -16.12
N ILE A 17 7.48 -10.89 -15.66
CA ILE A 17 6.99 -10.68 -14.30
C ILE A 17 5.72 -11.53 -14.04
N TRP A 18 4.77 -11.52 -14.98
CA TRP A 18 3.58 -12.38 -14.89
C TRP A 18 3.95 -13.85 -14.70
N ASN A 19 4.87 -14.34 -15.52
CA ASN A 19 5.34 -15.73 -15.48
C ASN A 19 6.13 -16.03 -14.20
N TYR A 20 6.99 -15.12 -13.76
CA TYR A 20 7.81 -15.29 -12.57
C TYR A 20 6.96 -15.47 -11.28
N PHE A 21 5.89 -14.71 -11.16
CA PHE A 21 4.96 -14.81 -10.03
C PHE A 21 3.83 -15.83 -10.25
N ASP A 22 3.84 -16.54 -11.38
CA ASP A 22 2.79 -17.51 -11.75
C ASP A 22 1.39 -16.90 -11.56
N LEU A 23 1.18 -15.70 -12.11
CA LEU A 23 -0.10 -15.02 -12.00
C LEU A 23 -1.18 -15.79 -12.76
N GLN A 24 -2.33 -15.95 -12.11
CA GLN A 24 -3.42 -16.76 -12.64
C GLN A 24 -4.50 -15.87 -13.25
N SER A 25 -5.08 -16.36 -14.34
CA SER A 25 -6.28 -15.79 -14.96
C SER A 25 -7.08 -16.93 -15.59
N PRO A 26 -8.41 -16.96 -15.43
CA PRO A 26 -9.25 -17.98 -16.09
C PRO A 26 -9.35 -17.76 -17.60
N THR A 27 -8.98 -16.57 -18.09
CA THR A 27 -8.97 -16.20 -19.50
C THR A 27 -7.57 -15.75 -19.92
N PRO A 28 -7.11 -16.15 -21.13
CA PRO A 28 -5.80 -15.75 -21.61
C PRO A 28 -5.77 -14.26 -22.00
N HIS A 29 -4.61 -13.62 -21.86
CA HIS A 29 -4.33 -12.32 -22.47
C HIS A 29 -3.58 -12.50 -23.80
N GLN A 30 -3.68 -11.50 -24.68
CA GLN A 30 -3.05 -11.53 -25.99
C GLN A 30 -1.56 -11.20 -25.93
N ALA A 31 -1.23 -10.17 -25.14
CA ALA A 31 0.12 -9.68 -24.88
C ALA A 31 0.11 -8.94 -23.54
N ALA A 32 1.26 -8.74 -22.91
CA ALA A 32 1.36 -7.95 -21.70
C ALA A 32 1.05 -6.47 -21.97
N LEU A 33 1.50 -5.94 -23.10
CA LEU A 33 1.22 -4.58 -23.55
C LEU A 33 0.67 -4.58 -24.98
N VAL A 34 -0.64 -4.49 -25.13
CA VAL A 34 -1.32 -4.47 -26.43
C VAL A 34 -1.19 -3.10 -27.11
N LYS A 35 -1.28 -2.03 -26.33
CA LYS A 35 -1.12 -0.65 -26.82
C LYS A 35 -0.15 0.11 -25.94
N ASN A 36 0.99 0.48 -26.49
CA ASN A 36 1.95 1.36 -25.83
C ASN A 36 1.52 2.83 -26.06
N ALA A 37 0.81 3.39 -25.10
CA ALA A 37 0.36 4.78 -25.12
C ALA A 37 0.34 5.36 -23.70
N MET A 38 0.60 6.65 -23.60
CA MET A 38 0.55 7.36 -22.34
C MET A 38 -0.11 8.75 -22.56
N PRO A 39 -1.34 8.95 -22.05
CA PRO A 39 -2.19 7.97 -21.35
C PRO A 39 -2.80 6.92 -22.27
N GLY A 40 -3.41 5.90 -21.68
CA GLY A 40 -4.20 4.90 -22.40
C GLY A 40 -3.44 3.65 -22.81
N GLY A 41 -2.36 3.31 -22.12
CA GLY A 41 -1.69 2.01 -22.22
C GLY A 41 -2.66 0.85 -21.93
N GLN A 42 -2.62 -0.21 -22.75
CA GLN A 42 -3.51 -1.36 -22.59
C GLN A 42 -2.69 -2.60 -22.17
N TRP A 43 -2.83 -2.94 -20.90
CA TRP A 43 -2.10 -4.02 -20.27
C TRP A 43 -2.93 -5.29 -20.15
N PHE A 44 -2.34 -6.45 -20.45
CA PHE A 44 -2.90 -7.79 -20.27
C PHE A 44 -4.36 -7.92 -20.71
N THR A 45 -4.71 -7.33 -21.85
CA THR A 45 -6.08 -7.30 -22.37
C THR A 45 -6.63 -8.72 -22.54
N GLY A 46 -7.78 -8.99 -21.93
CA GLY A 46 -8.42 -10.30 -21.89
C GLY A 46 -8.14 -11.08 -20.59
N ALA A 47 -7.09 -10.76 -19.85
CA ALA A 47 -6.87 -11.35 -18.54
C ALA A 47 -7.89 -10.85 -17.52
N GLN A 48 -8.19 -11.71 -16.56
CA GLN A 48 -8.94 -11.38 -15.35
C GLN A 48 -8.04 -11.49 -14.13
N ALA A 49 -8.28 -10.65 -13.14
CA ALA A 49 -7.54 -10.62 -11.89
C ALA A 49 -8.45 -10.28 -10.72
N ASN A 50 -8.07 -10.68 -9.52
CA ASN A 50 -8.61 -10.14 -8.29
C ASN A 50 -7.50 -10.11 -7.23
N TYR A 51 -7.32 -8.97 -6.57
CA TYR A 51 -6.31 -8.79 -5.54
C TYR A 51 -6.46 -9.83 -4.41
N ALA A 52 -7.69 -10.10 -3.95
CA ALA A 52 -7.95 -11.06 -2.90
C ALA A 52 -7.69 -12.51 -3.33
N GLN A 53 -7.91 -12.86 -4.60
CA GLN A 53 -7.51 -14.17 -5.16
C GLN A 53 -6.01 -14.39 -5.00
N GLN A 54 -5.20 -13.39 -5.37
CA GLN A 54 -3.75 -13.48 -5.25
C GLN A 54 -3.32 -13.60 -3.78
N VAL A 55 -3.99 -12.91 -2.86
CA VAL A 55 -3.72 -13.04 -1.42
C VAL A 55 -4.07 -14.45 -0.91
N PHE A 56 -5.28 -14.92 -1.17
CA PHE A 56 -5.78 -16.16 -0.58
C PHE A 56 -5.17 -17.43 -1.16
N ARG A 57 -4.50 -17.35 -2.32
CA ARG A 57 -3.74 -18.52 -2.85
C ARG A 57 -2.62 -18.99 -1.93
N HIS A 58 -2.17 -18.13 -1.01
CA HIS A 58 -1.12 -18.43 -0.04
C HIS A 58 -1.64 -19.05 1.26
N ALA A 59 -2.96 -19.00 1.50
CA ALA A 59 -3.53 -19.28 2.81
C ALA A 59 -3.18 -20.66 3.37
N ASP A 60 -3.36 -21.71 2.57
CA ASP A 60 -3.14 -23.09 3.03
C ASP A 60 -1.64 -23.38 3.27
N ALA A 61 -0.78 -22.97 2.35
CA ALA A 61 0.66 -23.21 2.44
C ALA A 61 1.30 -22.44 3.61
N ALA A 62 0.93 -21.17 3.78
CA ALA A 62 1.44 -20.35 4.88
C ALA A 62 0.95 -20.86 6.24
N HIS A 63 -0.33 -21.25 6.32
CA HIS A 63 -0.88 -21.84 7.55
C HIS A 63 -0.21 -23.16 7.91
N ALA A 64 -0.04 -24.06 6.94
CA ALA A 64 0.63 -25.33 7.15
C ALA A 64 2.09 -25.16 7.61
N ALA A 65 2.75 -24.10 7.18
CA ALA A 65 4.10 -23.73 7.60
C ALA A 65 4.16 -22.97 8.95
N GLY A 66 3.00 -22.67 9.56
CA GLY A 66 2.90 -22.02 10.88
C GLY A 66 3.08 -20.51 10.88
N PHE A 67 2.93 -19.83 9.73
CA PHE A 67 3.02 -18.38 9.64
C PHE A 67 1.64 -17.72 9.74
N PRO A 68 1.44 -16.70 10.60
CA PRO A 68 0.22 -15.90 10.58
C PRO A 68 0.18 -14.98 9.35
N ALA A 69 -1.02 -14.55 8.96
CA ALA A 69 -1.18 -13.55 7.93
C ALA A 69 -0.85 -12.14 8.45
N ILE A 70 -1.38 -11.82 9.62
CA ILE A 70 -1.23 -10.50 10.24
C ILE A 70 -0.83 -10.67 11.70
N ILE A 71 0.17 -9.91 12.14
CA ILE A 71 0.50 -9.68 13.54
C ILE A 71 0.19 -8.21 13.81
N SER A 72 -0.56 -7.90 14.85
CA SER A 72 -0.91 -6.54 15.21
C SER A 72 -0.66 -6.24 16.67
N GLU A 73 -0.22 -5.02 16.95
CA GLU A 73 -0.09 -4.49 18.29
C GLU A 73 -0.57 -3.04 18.31
N ASN A 74 -1.21 -2.61 19.40
CA ASN A 74 -1.58 -1.22 19.58
C ASN A 74 -0.81 -0.57 20.73
N GLU A 75 -0.95 0.75 20.88
CA GLU A 75 -0.21 1.48 21.91
C GLU A 75 -0.62 1.14 23.37
N LYS A 76 -1.73 0.41 23.56
CA LYS A 76 -2.14 -0.16 24.86
C LYS A 76 -1.51 -1.53 25.14
N GLY A 77 -0.68 -2.04 24.21
CA GLY A 77 -0.03 -3.34 24.33
C GLY A 77 -0.93 -4.53 24.00
N LEU A 78 -2.07 -4.30 23.36
CA LEU A 78 -2.90 -5.41 22.86
C LEU A 78 -2.22 -6.02 21.64
N HIS A 79 -1.74 -7.25 21.81
CA HIS A 79 -1.15 -8.06 20.75
C HIS A 79 -2.16 -9.07 20.20
N ARG A 80 -2.26 -9.19 18.89
CA ARG A 80 -3.12 -10.16 18.21
C ARG A 80 -2.41 -10.76 17.01
N GLU A 81 -2.65 -12.05 16.76
CA GLU A 81 -2.28 -12.72 15.53
C GLU A 81 -3.53 -13.20 14.80
N LEU A 82 -3.61 -12.92 13.50
CA LEU A 82 -4.66 -13.40 12.62
C LEU A 82 -4.08 -14.46 11.68
N SER A 83 -4.55 -15.70 11.80
CA SER A 83 -4.12 -16.78 10.92
C SER A 83 -4.67 -16.60 9.49
N TRP A 84 -4.03 -17.20 8.50
CA TRP A 84 -4.48 -17.18 7.11
C TRP A 84 -5.89 -17.74 6.91
N PRO A 85 -6.27 -18.89 7.50
CA PRO A 85 -7.64 -19.39 7.42
C PRO A 85 -8.66 -18.43 8.03
N GLU A 86 -8.32 -17.81 9.15
CA GLU A 86 -9.22 -16.88 9.82
C GLU A 86 -9.36 -15.57 9.03
N LEU A 87 -8.27 -15.06 8.44
CA LEU A 87 -8.33 -13.92 7.52
C LEU A 87 -9.25 -14.22 6.33
N LYS A 88 -9.09 -15.38 5.68
CA LYS A 88 -9.95 -15.82 4.56
C LYS A 88 -11.41 -15.95 5.01
N ARG A 89 -11.67 -16.58 6.15
CA ARG A 89 -13.02 -16.78 6.70
C ARG A 89 -13.71 -15.45 7.01
N GLN A 90 -13.04 -14.53 7.71
CA GLN A 90 -13.62 -13.23 8.07
C GLN A 90 -13.90 -12.39 6.83
N ALA A 91 -12.97 -12.35 5.88
CA ALA A 91 -13.17 -11.66 4.61
C ALA A 91 -14.35 -12.26 3.82
N ALA A 92 -14.47 -13.59 3.77
CA ALA A 92 -15.60 -14.28 3.12
C ALA A 92 -16.94 -13.96 3.81
N SER A 93 -16.97 -13.96 5.15
CA SER A 93 -18.17 -13.62 5.94
C SER A 93 -18.66 -12.21 5.61
N LEU A 94 -17.76 -11.23 5.69
CA LEU A 94 -18.08 -9.83 5.37
C LEU A 94 -18.45 -9.67 3.89
N ALA A 95 -17.76 -10.32 2.95
CA ALA A 95 -18.07 -10.27 1.53
C ALA A 95 -19.51 -10.75 1.25
N LEU A 96 -19.91 -11.87 1.85
CA LEU A 96 -21.28 -12.39 1.75
C LEU A 96 -22.31 -11.43 2.37
N HIS A 97 -21.98 -10.79 3.48
CA HIS A 97 -22.81 -9.75 4.10
C HIS A 97 -22.98 -8.56 3.14
N LEU A 98 -21.88 -8.05 2.55
CA LEU A 98 -21.92 -6.93 1.60
C LEU A 98 -22.78 -7.25 0.37
N GLN A 99 -22.66 -8.46 -0.17
CA GLN A 99 -23.53 -8.94 -1.28
C GLN A 99 -25.00 -8.99 -0.86
N ALA A 100 -25.30 -9.46 0.35
CA ALA A 100 -26.68 -9.47 0.88
C ALA A 100 -27.26 -8.06 1.06
N GLN A 101 -26.39 -7.06 1.33
CA GLN A 101 -26.76 -5.64 1.35
C GLN A 101 -26.81 -5.02 -0.05
N GLY A 102 -26.70 -5.82 -1.11
CA GLY A 102 -26.85 -5.39 -2.50
C GLY A 102 -25.64 -4.71 -3.09
N LEU A 103 -24.43 -4.88 -2.51
CA LEU A 103 -23.18 -4.37 -3.11
C LEU A 103 -22.97 -5.05 -4.47
N GLN A 104 -22.73 -4.24 -5.51
CA GLN A 104 -22.44 -4.70 -6.87
C GLN A 104 -21.00 -4.36 -7.25
N PRO A 105 -20.40 -5.09 -8.21
CA PRO A 105 -19.11 -4.70 -8.77
C PRO A 105 -19.11 -3.23 -9.25
N GLY A 106 -18.09 -2.47 -8.86
CA GLY A 106 -17.99 -1.04 -9.13
C GLY A 106 -18.63 -0.12 -8.10
N ASP A 107 -19.44 -0.62 -7.17
CA ASP A 107 -19.94 0.17 -6.04
C ASP A 107 -18.80 0.54 -5.10
N ARG A 108 -18.81 1.75 -4.57
CA ARG A 108 -17.76 2.25 -3.65
C ARG A 108 -18.13 1.93 -2.22
N VAL A 109 -17.11 1.48 -1.49
CA VAL A 109 -17.16 1.31 -0.05
C VAL A 109 -16.11 2.23 0.57
N ALA A 110 -16.56 3.15 1.41
CA ALA A 110 -15.70 4.03 2.17
C ALA A 110 -15.41 3.45 3.55
N ALA A 111 -14.18 3.58 4.01
CA ALA A 111 -13.76 3.15 5.33
C ALA A 111 -13.12 4.31 6.13
N TYR A 112 -13.49 4.41 7.40
CA TYR A 112 -12.91 5.33 8.38
C TYR A 112 -12.38 4.49 9.55
N LEU A 113 -11.19 3.89 9.33
CA LEU A 113 -10.62 2.86 10.18
C LEU A 113 -9.14 3.12 10.47
N PRO A 114 -8.64 2.77 11.67
CA PRO A 114 -7.22 2.81 12.00
C PRO A 114 -6.47 1.61 11.39
N ASN A 115 -5.15 1.53 11.64
CA ASN A 115 -4.29 0.47 11.11
C ASN A 115 -4.40 -0.81 11.96
N ILE A 116 -5.49 -1.53 11.79
CA ILE A 116 -5.85 -2.75 12.51
C ILE A 116 -6.21 -3.88 11.54
N PRO A 117 -6.20 -5.16 11.98
CA PRO A 117 -6.54 -6.30 11.12
C PRO A 117 -7.91 -6.18 10.45
N GLU A 118 -8.90 -5.62 11.13
CA GLU A 118 -10.24 -5.42 10.62
C GLU A 118 -10.28 -4.53 9.36
N ALA A 119 -9.37 -3.55 9.24
CA ALA A 119 -9.25 -2.74 8.04
C ALA A 119 -8.77 -3.57 6.84
N MET A 120 -7.84 -4.50 7.05
CA MET A 120 -7.35 -5.41 6.01
C MET A 120 -8.40 -6.47 5.64
N VAL A 121 -9.13 -7.00 6.62
CA VAL A 121 -10.29 -7.90 6.40
C VAL A 121 -11.34 -7.19 5.56
N ALA A 122 -11.71 -5.96 5.91
CA ALA A 122 -12.71 -5.18 5.19
C ALA A 122 -12.28 -4.88 3.74
N PHE A 123 -11.04 -4.49 3.54
CA PHE A 123 -10.47 -4.29 2.20
C PHE A 123 -10.62 -5.57 1.36
N LEU A 124 -10.13 -6.72 1.87
CA LEU A 124 -10.16 -7.98 1.13
C LEU A 124 -11.60 -8.45 0.85
N ALA A 125 -12.52 -8.23 1.79
CA ALA A 125 -13.93 -8.54 1.59
C ALA A 125 -14.56 -7.72 0.45
N VAL A 126 -14.34 -6.40 0.46
CA VAL A 126 -14.88 -5.47 -0.55
C VAL A 126 -14.37 -5.82 -1.94
N VAL A 127 -13.06 -5.99 -2.09
CA VAL A 127 -12.46 -6.24 -3.41
C VAL A 127 -12.73 -7.66 -3.91
N SER A 128 -12.99 -8.61 -3.01
CA SER A 128 -13.41 -9.98 -3.38
C SER A 128 -14.70 -10.01 -4.21
N VAL A 129 -15.60 -9.07 -3.96
CA VAL A 129 -16.90 -8.97 -4.65
C VAL A 129 -16.96 -7.85 -5.69
N GLY A 130 -15.79 -7.33 -6.08
CA GLY A 130 -15.66 -6.28 -7.10
C GLY A 130 -16.02 -4.88 -6.62
N GLY A 131 -16.23 -4.67 -5.32
CA GLY A 131 -16.39 -3.34 -4.74
C GLY A 131 -15.10 -2.51 -4.86
N VAL A 132 -15.25 -1.20 -4.91
CA VAL A 132 -14.13 -0.24 -5.01
C VAL A 132 -13.86 0.34 -3.63
N TRP A 133 -12.66 0.10 -3.11
CA TRP A 133 -12.25 0.50 -1.77
C TRP A 133 -11.76 1.95 -1.70
N SER A 134 -12.10 2.65 -0.62
CA SER A 134 -11.47 3.92 -0.27
C SER A 134 -11.39 4.06 1.24
N ILE A 135 -10.26 4.52 1.78
CA ILE A 135 -10.06 4.61 3.23
C ILE A 135 -9.48 5.96 3.64
N CYS A 136 -9.97 6.49 4.74
CA CYS A 136 -9.41 7.61 5.48
C CYS A 136 -9.11 7.20 6.93
N ALA A 137 -8.06 7.77 7.50
CA ALA A 137 -7.68 7.51 8.88
C ALA A 137 -8.53 8.32 9.87
N PRO A 138 -8.80 7.78 11.06
CA PRO A 138 -9.62 8.46 12.09
C PRO A 138 -8.97 9.70 12.71
N ASP A 139 -7.70 9.99 12.44
CA ASP A 139 -7.02 11.23 12.81
C ASP A 139 -7.33 12.40 11.86
N MET A 140 -7.89 12.10 10.68
CA MET A 140 -8.33 13.12 9.74
C MET A 140 -9.60 13.82 10.23
N GLY A 141 -9.63 15.15 10.13
CA GLY A 141 -10.81 15.95 10.47
C GLY A 141 -11.99 15.69 9.53
N THR A 142 -13.21 15.86 10.02
CA THR A 142 -14.47 15.57 9.32
C THR A 142 -14.52 16.18 7.91
N ASN A 143 -14.18 17.46 7.77
CA ASN A 143 -14.21 18.14 6.46
C ASN A 143 -13.23 17.49 5.47
N ALA A 144 -12.02 17.15 5.91
CA ALA A 144 -11.03 16.51 5.06
C ALA A 144 -11.47 15.11 4.59
N VAL A 145 -12.22 14.38 5.41
CA VAL A 145 -12.82 13.09 5.03
C VAL A 145 -13.98 13.30 4.05
N LEU A 146 -14.87 14.27 4.31
CA LEU A 146 -16.00 14.58 3.44
C LEU A 146 -15.56 15.10 2.07
N ASP A 147 -14.50 15.92 2.00
CA ASP A 147 -13.88 16.36 0.74
C ASP A 147 -13.42 15.18 -0.15
N ARG A 148 -13.19 14.03 0.43
CA ARG A 148 -12.84 12.79 -0.26
C ARG A 148 -14.05 11.94 -0.58
N PHE A 149 -14.80 11.55 0.46
CA PHE A 149 -15.87 10.57 0.31
C PHE A 149 -17.08 11.10 -0.47
N ALA A 150 -17.39 12.40 -0.37
CA ALA A 150 -18.47 12.98 -1.16
C ALA A 150 -18.21 12.91 -2.69
N GLN A 151 -16.93 12.94 -3.12
CA GLN A 151 -16.59 12.82 -4.54
C GLN A 151 -16.90 11.44 -5.12
N ILE A 152 -16.87 10.38 -4.30
CA ILE A 152 -16.99 9.00 -4.75
C ILE A 152 -18.36 8.38 -4.48
N GLU A 153 -19.23 9.10 -3.75
CA GLU A 153 -20.61 8.67 -3.47
C GLU A 153 -20.67 7.21 -2.97
N PRO A 154 -20.06 6.88 -1.80
CA PRO A 154 -19.99 5.51 -1.33
C PRO A 154 -21.37 4.97 -0.99
N LYS A 155 -21.62 3.71 -1.32
CA LYS A 155 -22.86 3.00 -0.99
C LYS A 155 -22.86 2.47 0.44
N ILE A 156 -21.68 2.08 0.93
CA ILE A 156 -21.47 1.54 2.27
C ILE A 156 -20.36 2.34 2.96
N LEU A 157 -20.57 2.64 4.23
CA LEU A 157 -19.57 3.22 5.11
C LEU A 157 -19.22 2.20 6.21
N ILE A 158 -17.94 1.88 6.35
CA ILE A 158 -17.39 1.08 7.45
C ILE A 158 -16.57 2.02 8.33
N ALA A 159 -16.95 2.22 9.58
CA ALA A 159 -16.31 3.20 10.43
C ALA A 159 -16.10 2.70 11.86
N CYS A 160 -15.06 3.19 12.54
CA CYS A 160 -14.86 2.89 13.96
C CYS A 160 -15.43 3.99 14.85
N ASP A 161 -15.79 3.61 16.09
CA ASP A 161 -16.26 4.52 17.13
C ASP A 161 -15.16 5.44 17.67
N GLY A 162 -13.88 5.06 17.48
CA GLY A 162 -12.75 5.87 17.91
C GLY A 162 -11.43 5.14 17.90
N VAL A 163 -10.37 5.82 18.33
CA VAL A 163 -8.98 5.32 18.35
C VAL A 163 -8.24 5.77 19.61
N SER A 164 -7.22 5.00 19.99
CA SER A 164 -6.23 5.42 20.99
C SER A 164 -4.98 5.90 20.27
N TYR A 165 -4.55 7.14 20.56
CA TYR A 165 -3.37 7.70 19.92
C TYR A 165 -2.62 8.68 20.83
N GLY A 166 -1.34 8.44 21.01
CA GLY A 166 -0.48 9.29 21.83
C GLY A 166 -0.84 9.27 23.33
N GLY A 167 -1.33 8.13 23.83
CA GLY A 167 -1.74 7.93 25.21
C GLY A 167 -3.14 8.45 25.55
N ARG A 168 -3.94 8.80 24.54
CA ARG A 168 -5.30 9.34 24.72
C ARG A 168 -6.30 8.64 23.83
N ASP A 169 -7.49 8.45 24.33
CA ASP A 169 -8.63 7.96 23.57
C ASP A 169 -9.33 9.13 22.84
N HIS A 170 -9.64 8.91 21.58
CA HIS A 170 -10.30 9.87 20.70
C HIS A 170 -11.60 9.26 20.19
N ASP A 171 -12.71 9.61 20.84
CA ASP A 171 -14.06 9.25 20.39
C ASP A 171 -14.33 9.85 19.00
N ARG A 172 -14.91 9.05 18.10
CA ARG A 172 -15.30 9.42 16.75
C ARG A 172 -16.77 9.14 16.43
N LEU A 173 -17.55 8.69 17.42
CA LEU A 173 -18.93 8.26 17.19
C LEU A 173 -19.77 9.39 16.59
N GLN A 174 -19.64 10.63 17.13
CA GLN A 174 -20.34 11.79 16.57
C GLN A 174 -19.82 12.14 15.16
N VAL A 175 -18.51 12.03 14.93
CA VAL A 175 -17.91 12.26 13.59
C VAL A 175 -18.48 11.28 12.57
N VAL A 176 -18.66 10.01 12.93
CA VAL A 176 -19.28 9.00 12.06
C VAL A 176 -20.76 9.33 11.78
N ALA A 177 -21.50 9.75 12.80
CA ALA A 177 -22.88 10.18 12.61
C ALA A 177 -23.00 11.39 11.67
N ASP A 178 -22.13 12.38 11.83
CA ASP A 178 -22.09 13.58 10.97
C ASP A 178 -21.70 13.22 9.52
N MET A 179 -20.70 12.33 9.35
CA MET A 179 -20.32 11.84 8.01
C MET A 179 -21.48 11.12 7.32
N ARG A 180 -22.18 10.23 8.04
CA ARG A 180 -23.34 9.53 7.48
C ARG A 180 -24.43 10.50 7.04
N ALA A 181 -24.72 11.51 7.86
CA ALA A 181 -25.72 12.53 7.55
C ALA A 181 -25.32 13.37 6.31
N ALA A 182 -24.02 13.63 6.14
CA ALA A 182 -23.49 14.42 5.02
C ALA A 182 -23.27 13.61 3.73
N LEU A 183 -23.38 12.29 3.77
CA LEU A 183 -23.17 11.37 2.64
C LEU A 183 -24.50 10.65 2.29
N PRO A 184 -25.40 11.29 1.51
CA PRO A 184 -26.72 10.73 1.22
C PRO A 184 -26.67 9.43 0.38
N SER A 185 -25.54 9.13 -0.27
CA SER A 185 -25.31 7.89 -1.01
C SER A 185 -25.15 6.67 -0.10
N VAL A 186 -24.79 6.86 1.17
CA VAL A 186 -24.57 5.78 2.14
C VAL A 186 -25.90 5.13 2.52
N GLN A 187 -26.11 3.91 2.06
CA GLN A 187 -27.28 3.10 2.36
C GLN A 187 -27.11 2.25 3.63
N HIS A 188 -25.86 1.81 3.90
CA HIS A 188 -25.53 0.95 5.03
C HIS A 188 -24.31 1.48 5.78
N LEU A 189 -24.41 1.51 7.11
CA LEU A 189 -23.31 1.80 8.03
C LEU A 189 -22.93 0.53 8.77
N ILE A 190 -21.67 0.15 8.72
CA ILE A 190 -21.08 -0.92 9.53
C ILE A 190 -20.17 -0.25 10.56
N LEU A 191 -20.50 -0.40 11.86
CA LEU A 191 -19.78 0.22 12.97
C LEU A 191 -18.84 -0.79 13.62
N LEU A 192 -17.55 -0.45 13.65
CA LEU A 192 -16.54 -1.19 14.40
C LEU A 192 -16.38 -0.56 15.79
N ARG A 193 -16.62 -1.35 16.83
CA ARG A 193 -16.37 -0.98 18.22
C ARG A 193 -14.89 -1.17 18.55
N ASN A 194 -14.14 -0.11 18.47
CA ASN A 194 -12.68 -0.13 18.69
C ASN A 194 -12.29 0.44 20.06
N LEU A 195 -13.09 1.37 20.59
CA LEU A 195 -12.86 1.98 21.91
C LEU A 195 -13.87 1.54 22.96
N ASP A 196 -15.14 1.46 22.61
CA ASP A 196 -16.24 1.21 23.52
C ASP A 196 -17.13 0.07 22.99
N ASP A 197 -17.12 -1.06 23.71
CA ASP A 197 -17.92 -2.24 23.36
C ASP A 197 -19.43 -1.97 23.36
N GLN A 198 -19.89 -0.85 23.95
CA GLN A 198 -21.28 -0.43 24.00
C GLN A 198 -21.62 0.63 22.94
N ALA A 199 -20.62 1.09 22.15
CA ALA A 199 -20.86 2.09 21.11
C ALA A 199 -21.92 1.60 20.12
N SER A 200 -22.84 2.48 19.77
CA SER A 200 -23.90 2.18 18.81
C SER A 200 -24.37 3.46 18.09
N LEU A 201 -24.79 3.30 16.86
CA LEU A 201 -25.48 4.34 16.09
C LEU A 201 -26.79 3.76 15.53
N PRO A 202 -27.85 4.57 15.41
CA PRO A 202 -29.09 4.14 14.79
C PRO A 202 -28.85 3.56 13.39
N ASP A 203 -29.54 2.47 13.06
CA ASP A 203 -29.48 1.78 11.77
C ASP A 203 -28.04 1.39 11.33
N SER A 204 -27.13 1.15 12.28
CA SER A 204 -25.82 0.57 12.02
C SER A 204 -25.82 -0.93 12.29
N THR A 205 -24.99 -1.65 11.53
CA THR A 205 -24.68 -3.07 11.79
C THR A 205 -23.34 -3.13 12.53
N ASP A 206 -23.25 -4.00 13.56
CA ASP A 206 -21.99 -4.24 14.24
C ASP A 206 -21.01 -4.97 13.31
N PHE A 207 -19.77 -4.49 13.19
CA PHE A 207 -18.74 -5.13 12.39
C PHE A 207 -18.49 -6.57 12.82
N ALA A 208 -18.49 -6.85 14.12
CA ALA A 208 -18.30 -8.20 14.65
C ALA A 208 -19.35 -9.20 14.12
N ASP A 209 -20.61 -8.78 14.01
CA ASP A 209 -21.67 -9.61 13.44
C ASP A 209 -21.42 -9.93 11.95
N THR A 210 -20.86 -8.99 11.20
CA THR A 210 -20.59 -9.17 9.76
C THR A 210 -19.48 -10.17 9.46
N ILE A 211 -18.54 -10.36 10.39
CA ILE A 211 -17.43 -11.30 10.26
C ILE A 211 -17.63 -12.62 11.03
N ALA A 212 -18.78 -12.77 11.72
CA ALA A 212 -19.01 -13.90 12.62
C ALA A 212 -19.37 -15.21 11.88
N ARG A 213 -19.83 -15.14 10.63
CA ARG A 213 -20.30 -16.30 9.89
C ARG A 213 -19.17 -17.32 9.67
N ASN A 214 -19.48 -18.60 9.97
CA ASN A 214 -18.57 -19.72 9.78
C ASN A 214 -19.37 -20.97 9.37
N ASP A 215 -19.66 -21.08 8.09
CA ASP A 215 -20.49 -22.13 7.52
C ASP A 215 -19.99 -22.55 6.13
N ALA A 216 -20.73 -23.46 5.48
CA ALA A 216 -20.36 -23.94 4.15
C ALA A 216 -20.21 -22.83 3.10
N ALA A 217 -20.96 -21.73 3.22
CA ALA A 217 -20.88 -20.62 2.27
C ALA A 217 -19.57 -19.83 2.45
N THR A 218 -19.10 -19.60 3.69
CA THR A 218 -17.79 -18.98 3.93
C THR A 218 -16.64 -19.89 3.55
N GLN A 219 -16.78 -21.20 3.73
CA GLN A 219 -15.76 -22.20 3.37
C GLN A 219 -15.59 -22.34 1.86
N SER A 220 -16.70 -22.23 1.10
CA SER A 220 -16.69 -22.32 -0.36
C SER A 220 -16.61 -20.98 -1.08
N PHE A 221 -16.48 -19.88 -0.33
CA PHE A 221 -16.39 -18.55 -0.91
C PHE A 221 -15.08 -18.38 -1.68
N GLU A 222 -15.19 -17.94 -2.93
CA GLU A 222 -14.03 -17.54 -3.73
C GLU A 222 -14.24 -16.11 -4.27
N PRO A 223 -13.20 -15.27 -4.25
CA PRO A 223 -13.25 -13.94 -4.84
C PRO A 223 -13.61 -14.00 -6.33
N MET A 224 -14.36 -13.02 -6.81
CA MET A 224 -14.78 -12.93 -8.20
C MET A 224 -13.59 -12.69 -9.12
N TRP A 225 -13.55 -13.34 -10.27
CA TRP A 225 -12.67 -12.93 -11.36
C TRP A 225 -13.23 -11.66 -12.01
N LEU A 226 -12.38 -10.64 -12.18
CA LEU A 226 -12.73 -9.32 -12.69
C LEU A 226 -11.79 -8.94 -13.86
N ASP A 227 -12.24 -8.08 -14.75
CA ASP A 227 -11.36 -7.55 -15.79
C ASP A 227 -10.08 -6.98 -15.17
N PHE A 228 -8.95 -7.14 -15.86
CA PHE A 228 -7.62 -6.70 -15.39
C PHE A 228 -7.62 -5.26 -14.89
N ASN A 229 -8.34 -4.38 -15.58
CA ASN A 229 -8.49 -2.95 -15.22
C ASN A 229 -9.74 -2.65 -14.40
N HIS A 230 -10.42 -3.65 -13.81
CA HIS A 230 -11.52 -3.35 -12.90
C HIS A 230 -11.00 -2.50 -11.73
N PRO A 231 -11.72 -1.40 -11.34
CA PRO A 231 -11.30 -0.54 -10.24
C PRO A 231 -11.12 -1.32 -8.93
N LEU A 232 -9.94 -1.16 -8.32
CA LEU A 232 -9.58 -1.78 -7.04
C LEU A 232 -9.85 -0.83 -5.88
N TRP A 233 -9.27 0.36 -5.97
CA TRP A 233 -9.36 1.38 -4.93
C TRP A 233 -9.33 2.80 -5.48
N ILE A 234 -9.75 3.73 -4.64
CA ILE A 234 -9.61 5.16 -4.85
C ILE A 234 -8.75 5.70 -3.71
N VAL A 235 -7.61 6.27 -4.08
CA VAL A 235 -6.68 6.95 -3.17
C VAL A 235 -6.62 8.43 -3.51
N TYR A 236 -6.11 9.23 -2.60
CA TYR A 236 -6.16 10.68 -2.76
C TYR A 236 -4.76 11.30 -2.66
N SER A 237 -4.47 12.20 -3.59
CA SER A 237 -3.32 13.09 -3.49
C SER A 237 -3.78 14.56 -3.45
N SER A 238 -2.91 15.45 -2.98
CA SER A 238 -3.20 16.89 -2.96
C SER A 238 -3.42 17.40 -4.38
N GLY A 239 -4.53 18.14 -4.58
CA GLY A 239 -4.84 18.80 -5.85
C GLY A 239 -4.39 20.25 -5.86
N THR A 240 -4.00 20.76 -7.01
CA THR A 240 -3.69 22.20 -7.21
C THR A 240 -4.93 23.11 -7.10
N THR A 241 -6.12 22.53 -7.21
CA THR A 241 -7.43 23.24 -7.25
C THR A 241 -8.19 23.18 -5.91
N GLY A 242 -7.56 22.74 -4.82
CA GLY A 242 -8.17 22.70 -3.49
C GLY A 242 -8.76 21.36 -3.08
N LEU A 243 -9.51 20.65 -3.91
CA LEU A 243 -10.02 19.31 -3.61
C LEU A 243 -8.99 18.21 -3.94
N PRO A 244 -8.84 17.18 -3.08
CA PRO A 244 -7.99 16.05 -3.36
C PRO A 244 -8.37 15.36 -4.68
N LYS A 245 -7.37 14.86 -5.42
CA LYS A 245 -7.58 14.07 -6.65
C LYS A 245 -8.00 12.64 -6.26
N PRO A 246 -9.19 12.17 -6.66
CA PRO A 246 -9.66 10.80 -6.39
C PRO A 246 -9.13 9.83 -7.45
N ILE A 247 -7.95 9.29 -7.21
CA ILE A 247 -7.17 8.49 -8.15
C ILE A 247 -7.64 7.03 -8.12
N VAL A 248 -8.03 6.49 -9.27
CA VAL A 248 -8.49 5.12 -9.42
C VAL A 248 -7.39 4.22 -9.97
N HIS A 249 -7.08 3.13 -9.28
CA HIS A 249 -6.18 2.08 -9.76
C HIS A 249 -6.94 0.77 -9.98
N GLY A 250 -6.48 -0.03 -10.94
CA GLY A 250 -7.07 -1.33 -11.27
C GLY A 250 -6.42 -2.49 -10.51
N HIS A 251 -7.15 -3.61 -10.44
CA HIS A 251 -6.69 -4.83 -9.78
C HIS A 251 -5.37 -5.35 -10.35
N GLY A 252 -5.32 -5.62 -11.65
CA GLY A 252 -4.20 -6.30 -12.26
C GLY A 252 -2.92 -5.47 -12.26
N GLY A 253 -3.03 -4.19 -12.63
CA GLY A 253 -1.88 -3.28 -12.68
C GLY A 253 -1.25 -3.07 -11.30
N THR A 254 -2.07 -2.85 -10.28
CA THR A 254 -1.61 -2.69 -8.90
C THR A 254 -0.94 -3.96 -8.38
N LEU A 255 -1.54 -5.11 -8.64
CA LEU A 255 -1.06 -6.41 -8.19
C LEU A 255 0.33 -6.72 -8.77
N ILE A 256 0.51 -6.63 -10.09
CA ILE A 256 1.76 -7.00 -10.74
C ILE A 256 2.91 -6.04 -10.38
N VAL A 257 2.63 -4.73 -10.27
CA VAL A 257 3.64 -3.74 -9.88
C VAL A 257 4.01 -3.88 -8.41
N ALA A 258 3.04 -4.13 -7.52
CA ALA A 258 3.31 -4.35 -6.11
C ALA A 258 4.18 -5.58 -5.85
N LEU A 259 3.94 -6.69 -6.56
CA LEU A 259 4.77 -7.90 -6.47
C LEU A 259 6.20 -7.64 -6.96
N ALA A 260 6.36 -6.98 -8.11
CA ALA A 260 7.67 -6.65 -8.66
C ALA A 260 8.47 -5.75 -7.70
N LEU A 261 7.84 -4.69 -7.17
CA LEU A 261 8.47 -3.79 -6.20
C LEU A 261 8.87 -4.53 -4.91
N LYS A 262 7.96 -5.33 -4.36
CA LYS A 262 8.16 -6.01 -3.09
C LYS A 262 9.32 -7.01 -3.15
N VAL A 263 9.33 -7.86 -4.16
CA VAL A 263 10.30 -8.96 -4.26
C VAL A 263 11.61 -8.49 -4.88
N LEU A 264 11.56 -7.77 -6.01
CA LEU A 264 12.77 -7.45 -6.77
C LEU A 264 13.55 -6.23 -6.22
N HIS A 265 12.87 -5.33 -5.49
CA HIS A 265 13.48 -4.08 -5.01
C HIS A 265 13.46 -3.90 -3.50
N ASN A 266 12.45 -4.41 -2.80
CA ASN A 266 12.46 -4.41 -1.34
C ASN A 266 13.09 -5.69 -0.77
N ASP A 267 13.40 -6.67 -1.60
CA ASP A 267 13.96 -7.96 -1.21
C ASP A 267 13.11 -8.63 -0.10
N ILE A 268 11.79 -8.56 -0.23
CA ILE A 268 10.84 -9.16 0.70
C ILE A 268 10.25 -10.40 0.05
N GLY A 269 10.65 -11.56 0.55
CA GLY A 269 10.16 -12.86 0.09
C GLY A 269 8.87 -13.29 0.77
N CYS A 270 8.34 -14.40 0.31
CA CYS A 270 7.25 -15.10 0.95
C CYS A 270 7.70 -15.67 2.32
N SER A 271 6.89 -15.52 3.37
CA SER A 271 7.28 -15.92 4.73
C SER A 271 7.54 -17.41 4.87
N TYR A 272 6.80 -18.25 4.17
CA TYR A 272 6.84 -19.71 4.33
C TYR A 272 7.75 -20.44 3.32
N HIS A 273 8.40 -19.71 2.42
CA HIS A 273 9.30 -20.32 1.46
C HIS A 273 10.64 -20.69 2.14
N PRO A 274 11.22 -21.90 1.93
CA PRO A 274 12.39 -22.37 2.66
C PRO A 274 13.67 -21.56 2.41
N ASN A 275 13.73 -20.79 1.32
CA ASN A 275 14.87 -19.96 0.98
C ASN A 275 14.72 -18.50 1.41
N THR A 276 13.75 -18.17 2.27
CA THR A 276 13.56 -16.85 2.84
C THR A 276 13.89 -16.82 4.33
N PHE A 277 13.89 -15.62 4.90
CA PHE A 277 14.15 -15.40 6.34
C PHE A 277 12.92 -15.61 7.23
N GLY A 278 11.81 -16.18 6.72
CA GLY A 278 10.54 -16.21 7.42
C GLY A 278 9.98 -14.78 7.56
N GLU A 279 9.90 -14.07 6.45
CA GLU A 279 9.70 -12.63 6.40
C GLU A 279 8.52 -12.14 7.22
N ARG A 280 8.77 -11.09 8.01
CA ARG A 280 7.80 -10.30 8.78
C ARG A 280 7.93 -8.85 8.39
N TYR A 281 7.01 -8.39 7.55
CA TYR A 281 7.07 -7.08 6.92
C TYR A 281 6.29 -6.03 7.71
N HIS A 282 6.97 -4.97 8.08
CA HIS A 282 6.38 -3.81 8.74
C HIS A 282 6.67 -2.52 7.96
N TRP A 283 5.64 -1.70 7.77
CA TRP A 283 5.75 -0.31 7.37
C TRP A 283 4.81 0.55 8.19
N TYR A 284 5.35 1.44 9.02
CA TYR A 284 4.52 2.34 9.80
C TYR A 284 3.82 3.37 8.89
N SER A 285 2.51 3.39 8.92
CA SER A 285 1.69 4.27 8.08
C SER A 285 0.32 4.55 8.70
N SER A 286 -0.21 5.75 8.44
CA SER A 286 -1.65 6.02 8.54
C SER A 286 -2.39 5.27 7.42
N THR A 287 -3.63 4.84 7.68
CA THR A 287 -4.49 4.18 6.68
C THR A 287 -4.89 5.09 5.53
N GLY A 288 -4.87 6.42 5.74
CA GLY A 288 -5.12 7.42 4.70
C GLY A 288 -3.94 7.70 3.76
N TRP A 289 -2.80 7.03 3.96
CA TRP A 289 -1.60 7.19 3.11
C TRP A 289 -1.34 5.91 2.30
N VAL A 290 -0.89 6.07 1.04
CA VAL A 290 -0.62 4.93 0.13
C VAL A 290 0.36 3.91 0.69
N MET A 291 1.18 4.26 1.67
CA MET A 291 2.08 3.31 2.32
C MET A 291 1.35 2.26 3.17
N TRP A 292 0.10 2.51 3.59
CA TRP A 292 -0.76 1.46 4.13
C TRP A 292 -1.09 0.40 3.07
N ASN A 293 -1.37 0.83 1.83
CA ASN A 293 -1.59 -0.08 0.70
C ASN A 293 -0.31 -0.87 0.38
N ALA A 294 0.87 -0.24 0.50
CA ALA A 294 2.16 -0.92 0.36
C ALA A 294 2.41 -1.94 1.49
N GLN A 295 2.03 -1.64 2.74
CA GLN A 295 2.08 -2.58 3.86
C GLN A 295 1.18 -3.80 3.59
N LEU A 296 -0.08 -3.55 3.22
CA LEU A 296 -1.06 -4.58 2.87
C LEU A 296 -0.58 -5.49 1.72
N SER A 297 0.15 -4.94 0.75
CA SER A 297 0.64 -5.68 -0.41
C SER A 297 1.63 -6.81 -0.08
N GLY A 298 2.14 -6.87 1.16
CA GLY A 298 2.90 -8.04 1.63
C GLY A 298 2.09 -9.34 1.53
N LEU A 299 0.79 -9.28 1.76
CA LEU A 299 -0.11 -10.44 1.66
C LEU A 299 -0.17 -11.03 0.24
N LEU A 300 0.04 -10.22 -0.82
CA LEU A 300 0.06 -10.68 -2.21
C LEU A 300 1.16 -11.73 -2.48
N ASN A 301 2.22 -11.70 -1.70
CA ASN A 301 3.36 -12.61 -1.83
C ASN A 301 3.42 -13.65 -0.69
N GLY A 302 2.36 -13.80 0.09
CA GLY A 302 2.35 -14.72 1.23
C GLY A 302 3.26 -14.27 2.38
N THR A 303 3.49 -12.97 2.52
CA THR A 303 4.33 -12.39 3.56
C THR A 303 3.48 -12.01 4.78
N THR A 304 3.92 -12.37 5.98
CA THR A 304 3.28 -11.93 7.24
C THR A 304 3.40 -10.41 7.37
N CYS A 305 2.25 -9.72 7.41
CA CYS A 305 2.19 -8.29 7.68
C CYS A 305 2.18 -8.03 9.18
N VAL A 306 3.09 -7.18 9.65
CA VAL A 306 3.21 -6.80 11.07
C VAL A 306 2.83 -5.34 11.20
N ILE A 307 1.70 -5.03 11.85
CA ILE A 307 1.10 -3.71 11.88
C ILE A 307 1.03 -3.14 13.30
N TYR A 308 1.20 -1.84 13.41
CA TYR A 308 1.13 -1.09 14.66
C TYR A 308 0.07 0.01 14.57
N ASP A 309 -0.84 0.03 15.55
CA ASP A 309 -1.85 1.07 15.70
C ASP A 309 -1.53 1.94 16.91
N GLY A 310 -1.10 3.17 16.66
CA GLY A 310 -0.73 4.12 17.72
C GLY A 310 0.35 5.11 17.28
N ASN A 311 0.77 5.95 18.22
CA ASN A 311 1.81 6.93 17.99
C ASN A 311 3.21 6.28 18.00
N PRO A 312 4.05 6.44 16.94
CA PRO A 312 5.37 5.85 16.87
C PRO A 312 6.35 6.41 17.91
N GLY A 313 6.09 7.61 18.42
CA GLY A 313 6.84 8.26 19.50
C GLY A 313 6.23 8.05 20.88
N GLY A 314 5.28 7.13 21.06
CA GLY A 314 4.63 6.84 22.33
C GLY A 314 3.64 7.93 22.78
N SER A 315 3.47 8.11 24.09
CA SER A 315 2.58 9.11 24.64
C SER A 315 3.07 10.54 24.35
N LYS A 316 2.13 11.45 24.05
CA LYS A 316 2.44 12.89 23.86
C LYS A 316 3.02 13.54 25.11
N ASP A 317 2.57 13.10 26.29
CA ASP A 317 3.00 13.66 27.58
C ASP A 317 4.40 13.14 28.00
N LYS A 318 4.78 11.96 27.50
CA LYS A 318 6.10 11.35 27.73
C LYS A 318 6.56 10.68 26.44
N PRO A 319 7.11 11.44 25.49
CA PRO A 319 7.58 10.89 24.22
C PRO A 319 8.65 9.81 24.41
N ASP A 320 8.49 8.71 23.71
CA ASP A 320 9.44 7.59 23.68
C ASP A 320 9.59 7.04 22.27
N TRP A 321 10.62 7.52 21.59
CA TRP A 321 10.93 7.13 20.21
C TRP A 321 11.49 5.71 20.08
N THR A 322 11.65 4.97 21.20
CA THR A 322 11.96 3.52 21.16
C THR A 322 10.71 2.66 21.02
N THR A 323 9.52 3.22 21.12
CA THR A 323 8.22 2.49 21.09
C THR A 323 8.11 1.58 19.87
N LEU A 324 8.29 2.13 18.67
CA LEU A 324 8.16 1.35 17.44
C LEU A 324 9.31 0.35 17.24
N TRP A 325 10.48 0.63 17.79
CA TRP A 325 11.61 -0.30 17.79
C TRP A 325 11.37 -1.50 18.73
N ARG A 326 10.80 -1.28 19.92
CA ARG A 326 10.38 -2.37 20.81
C ARG A 326 9.32 -3.23 20.17
N PHE A 327 8.32 -2.60 19.54
CA PHE A 327 7.33 -3.31 18.75
C PHE A 327 7.99 -4.20 17.67
N ALA A 328 8.94 -3.69 16.91
CA ALA A 328 9.65 -4.43 15.87
C ALA A 328 10.43 -5.62 16.46
N ALA A 329 11.13 -5.41 17.58
CA ALA A 329 11.86 -6.45 18.31
C ALA A 329 10.94 -7.57 18.83
N ASN A 330 9.85 -7.20 19.49
CA ASN A 330 8.90 -8.12 20.09
C ASN A 330 8.19 -9.00 19.05
N ASN A 331 8.00 -8.47 17.85
CA ASN A 331 7.27 -9.13 16.77
C ASN A 331 8.18 -9.75 15.70
N GLY A 332 9.50 -9.76 15.92
CA GLY A 332 10.46 -10.38 15.02
C GLY A 332 10.44 -9.80 13.60
N VAL A 333 10.25 -8.48 13.47
CA VAL A 333 10.21 -7.78 12.18
C VAL A 333 11.54 -7.99 11.44
N THR A 334 11.47 -8.35 10.16
CA THR A 334 12.66 -8.54 9.30
C THR A 334 12.91 -7.36 8.37
N PHE A 335 11.86 -6.71 7.90
CA PHE A 335 11.91 -5.47 7.15
C PHE A 335 11.10 -4.40 7.90
N PHE A 336 11.79 -3.33 8.30
CA PHE A 336 11.20 -2.22 9.05
C PHE A 336 11.16 -0.95 8.20
N GLY A 337 9.97 -0.46 7.88
CA GLY A 337 9.76 0.76 7.12
C GLY A 337 9.05 1.85 7.93
N ALA A 338 9.47 3.10 7.73
CA ALA A 338 8.81 4.28 8.27
C ALA A 338 9.11 5.53 7.41
N GLY A 339 8.37 6.60 7.61
CA GLY A 339 8.68 7.90 7.00
C GLY A 339 10.03 8.44 7.48
N ALA A 340 10.75 9.21 6.65
CA ALA A 340 12.06 9.80 7.00
C ALA A 340 12.01 10.63 8.29
N ALA A 341 10.86 11.27 8.57
CA ALA A 341 10.66 12.03 9.80
C ALA A 341 10.78 11.18 11.08
N PHE A 342 10.39 9.89 11.03
CA PHE A 342 10.56 8.99 12.17
C PHE A 342 12.04 8.82 12.55
N PHE A 343 12.89 8.52 11.57
CA PHE A 343 14.33 8.35 11.77
C PHE A 343 15.00 9.66 12.23
N ALA A 344 14.60 10.80 11.67
CA ALA A 344 15.06 12.11 12.10
C ALA A 344 14.70 12.41 13.57
N ASN A 345 13.49 12.04 14.01
CA ASN A 345 13.08 12.19 15.40
C ASN A 345 13.85 11.25 16.33
N CYS A 346 14.12 10.01 15.91
CA CYS A 346 14.97 9.09 16.67
C CYS A 346 16.38 9.64 16.88
N LEU A 347 17.01 10.18 15.83
CA LEU A 347 18.30 10.85 15.91
C LEU A 347 18.26 12.06 16.85
N LYS A 348 17.25 12.94 16.70
CA LYS A 348 17.07 14.13 17.55
C LYS A 348 16.86 13.77 19.01
N ALA A 349 16.14 12.70 19.28
CA ALA A 349 15.91 12.20 20.64
C ALA A 349 17.13 11.46 21.23
N ASN A 350 18.19 11.28 20.43
CA ASN A 350 19.41 10.58 20.80
C ASN A 350 19.15 9.21 21.44
N ILE A 351 18.21 8.43 20.87
CA ILE A 351 17.87 7.12 21.41
C ILE A 351 19.00 6.11 21.16
N ASP A 352 19.15 5.17 22.09
CA ASP A 352 20.08 4.05 22.01
C ASP A 352 19.28 2.74 21.89
N LEU A 353 19.53 1.99 20.82
CA LEU A 353 18.86 0.71 20.55
C LEU A 353 19.63 -0.49 21.09
N SER A 354 20.85 -0.32 21.60
CA SER A 354 21.76 -1.43 22.01
C SER A 354 21.16 -2.32 23.09
N GLY A 355 20.23 -1.82 23.91
CA GLY A 355 19.51 -2.58 24.94
C GLY A 355 18.30 -3.34 24.45
N LEU A 356 17.89 -3.24 23.18
CA LEU A 356 16.71 -3.88 22.64
C LEU A 356 17.05 -5.24 22.03
N THR A 357 16.83 -6.31 22.81
CA THR A 357 16.97 -7.68 22.29
C THR A 357 15.84 -7.98 21.30
N GLY A 358 16.16 -8.69 20.21
CA GLY A 358 15.21 -9.06 19.16
C GLY A 358 15.29 -8.20 17.89
N LEU A 359 15.91 -7.01 17.94
CA LEU A 359 16.11 -6.19 16.73
C LEU A 359 17.10 -6.79 15.73
N GLN A 360 17.88 -7.80 16.13
CA GLN A 360 18.77 -8.53 15.22
C GLN A 360 18.04 -9.27 14.09
N SER A 361 16.72 -9.47 14.20
CA SER A 361 15.91 -9.99 13.12
C SER A 361 15.73 -8.99 11.96
N VAL A 362 15.85 -7.68 12.24
CA VAL A 362 15.73 -6.64 11.21
C VAL A 362 16.96 -6.68 10.31
N ARG A 363 16.74 -6.97 9.04
CA ARG A 363 17.78 -7.05 8.00
C ARG A 363 17.72 -5.90 6.99
N ALA A 364 16.63 -5.13 7.00
CA ALA A 364 16.43 -3.99 6.12
C ALA A 364 15.61 -2.88 6.79
N LEU A 365 15.99 -1.65 6.50
CA LEU A 365 15.27 -0.44 6.88
C LEU A 365 14.74 0.25 5.61
N GLY A 366 13.46 0.60 5.59
CA GLY A 366 12.83 1.31 4.48
C GLY A 366 12.44 2.73 4.86
N THR A 367 12.57 3.67 3.93
CA THR A 367 12.07 5.03 4.14
C THR A 367 11.51 5.65 2.88
N THR A 368 10.53 6.55 3.07
CA THR A 368 9.91 7.34 2.00
C THR A 368 9.22 8.58 2.60
N GLY A 369 8.55 9.35 1.76
CA GLY A 369 7.76 10.54 2.12
C GLY A 369 8.53 11.84 2.07
N SER A 370 9.82 11.81 2.37
CA SER A 370 10.79 12.89 2.16
C SER A 370 12.20 12.29 2.08
N PRO A 371 13.20 13.03 1.56
CA PRO A 371 14.59 12.57 1.58
C PRO A 371 15.05 12.26 2.99
N LEU A 372 15.68 11.10 3.17
CA LEU A 372 16.35 10.76 4.42
C LEU A 372 17.69 11.50 4.50
N SER A 373 17.93 12.22 5.59
CA SER A 373 19.22 12.88 5.78
C SER A 373 20.36 11.87 5.97
N GLU A 374 21.54 12.20 5.49
CA GLU A 374 22.73 11.39 5.68
C GLU A 374 22.99 11.09 7.16
N ASP A 375 22.83 12.08 8.04
CA ASP A 375 23.02 11.92 9.49
C ASP A 375 22.05 10.92 10.10
N ALA A 376 20.77 10.95 9.71
CA ALA A 376 19.77 9.99 10.21
C ALA A 376 20.06 8.57 9.70
N GLN A 377 20.51 8.43 8.45
CA GLN A 377 20.89 7.13 7.89
C GLN A 377 22.16 6.58 8.58
N ARG A 378 23.18 7.39 8.80
CA ARG A 378 24.40 7.02 9.52
C ARG A 378 24.10 6.65 10.98
N TRP A 379 23.25 7.43 11.65
CA TRP A 379 22.78 7.10 13.01
C TRP A 379 22.16 5.69 13.05
N GLY A 380 21.19 5.40 12.18
CA GLY A 380 20.56 4.09 12.16
C GLY A 380 21.54 2.96 11.87
N THR A 381 22.45 3.12 10.90
CA THR A 381 23.51 2.16 10.61
C THR A 381 24.35 1.87 11.85
N GLN A 382 24.81 2.90 12.57
CA GLN A 382 25.60 2.76 13.80
C GLN A 382 24.84 2.05 14.92
N GLN A 383 23.51 2.27 15.04
CA GLN A 383 22.70 1.56 16.01
C GLN A 383 22.69 0.04 15.73
N PHE A 384 22.52 -0.35 14.46
CA PHE A 384 22.51 -1.75 14.06
C PHE A 384 23.90 -2.41 14.12
N GLU A 385 24.97 -1.67 13.86
CA GLU A 385 26.35 -2.12 14.12
C GLU A 385 26.55 -2.49 15.60
N ARG A 386 26.07 -1.66 16.54
CA ARG A 386 26.12 -1.94 17.99
C ARG A 386 25.29 -3.16 18.39
N LEU A 387 24.21 -3.45 17.65
CA LEU A 387 23.38 -4.64 17.83
C LEU A 387 24.02 -5.91 17.23
N GLY A 388 25.18 -5.81 16.57
CA GLY A 388 25.85 -6.94 15.93
C GLY A 388 25.34 -7.25 14.52
N THR A 389 24.62 -6.34 13.88
CA THR A 389 24.10 -6.44 12.49
C THR A 389 24.69 -5.34 11.61
N PRO A 390 26.01 -5.36 11.33
CA PRO A 390 26.72 -4.26 10.66
C PRO A 390 26.33 -4.06 9.19
N ASN A 391 25.66 -5.05 8.59
CA ASN A 391 25.27 -5.02 7.19
C ASN A 391 23.78 -4.67 7.01
N ILE A 392 23.23 -3.83 7.90
CA ILE A 392 21.86 -3.36 7.73
C ILE A 392 21.70 -2.63 6.39
N TRP A 393 20.72 -3.05 5.62
CA TRP A 393 20.48 -2.44 4.32
C TRP A 393 19.38 -1.37 4.39
N TRP A 394 19.62 -0.24 3.72
CA TRP A 394 18.64 0.83 3.58
C TRP A 394 17.98 0.80 2.21
N CYS A 395 16.67 0.61 2.20
CA CYS A 395 15.81 0.67 1.02
C CYS A 395 15.06 2.00 1.00
N ASN A 396 15.73 3.06 0.54
CA ASN A 396 15.12 4.38 0.40
C ASN A 396 14.28 4.39 -0.89
N ILE A 397 13.00 4.77 -0.78
CA ILE A 397 12.04 4.68 -1.89
C ILE A 397 11.52 6.07 -2.23
N SER A 398 11.52 6.41 -3.52
CA SER A 398 10.75 7.52 -4.08
C SER A 398 9.64 6.97 -4.95
N GLY A 399 8.42 7.28 -4.58
CA GLY A 399 7.22 6.82 -5.25
C GLY A 399 6.07 7.79 -5.10
N GLY A 400 4.90 7.40 -5.55
CA GLY A 400 3.74 8.27 -5.48
C GLY A 400 2.41 7.54 -5.33
N THR A 401 1.50 8.23 -4.66
CA THR A 401 0.09 7.84 -4.59
C THR A 401 -0.50 7.75 -6.00
N ASP A 402 -0.02 8.58 -6.91
CA ASP A 402 -0.57 8.74 -8.26
C ASP A 402 -0.50 7.44 -9.07
N PHE A 403 0.54 6.63 -8.94
CA PHE A 403 0.68 5.39 -9.71
C PHE A 403 0.81 4.12 -8.84
N ALA A 404 0.51 4.23 -7.56
CA ALA A 404 0.53 3.12 -6.58
C ALA A 404 1.82 2.28 -6.63
N GLY A 405 2.97 2.94 -6.76
CA GLY A 405 4.26 2.31 -6.92
C GLY A 405 5.41 3.23 -6.55
N ALA A 406 6.61 2.85 -6.99
CA ALA A 406 7.81 3.65 -6.81
C ALA A 406 8.57 3.79 -8.14
N PHE A 407 9.30 4.88 -8.29
CA PHE A 407 10.19 5.13 -9.43
C PHE A 407 11.62 4.73 -9.11
N ILE A 408 12.05 4.98 -7.87
CA ILE A 408 13.40 4.77 -7.39
C ILE A 408 13.30 3.99 -6.09
N GLY A 409 14.22 3.07 -5.89
CA GLY A 409 14.25 2.22 -4.71
C GLY A 409 15.60 1.59 -4.50
N GLY A 410 15.60 0.38 -3.96
CA GLY A 410 16.79 -0.32 -3.60
C GLY A 410 17.09 -1.55 -4.46
N ASN A 411 18.34 -1.96 -4.38
CA ASN A 411 18.82 -3.26 -4.78
C ASN A 411 19.99 -3.63 -3.86
N ARG A 412 19.87 -4.74 -3.15
CA ARG A 412 20.84 -5.17 -2.14
C ARG A 412 22.25 -5.40 -2.71
N GLU A 413 22.35 -5.73 -3.99
CA GLU A 413 23.63 -5.97 -4.68
C GLU A 413 24.35 -4.68 -5.12
N LEU A 414 23.69 -3.54 -5.02
CA LEU A 414 24.29 -2.25 -5.41
C LEU A 414 24.91 -1.53 -4.20
N PRO A 415 25.96 -0.73 -4.42
CA PRO A 415 26.51 0.13 -3.38
C PRO A 415 25.45 1.05 -2.78
N LEU A 416 25.55 1.27 -1.48
CA LEU A 416 24.71 2.20 -0.73
C LEU A 416 25.51 3.44 -0.33
N VAL A 417 25.08 4.59 -0.80
CA VAL A 417 25.65 5.89 -0.41
C VAL A 417 24.67 6.59 0.53
N PRO A 418 25.07 6.93 1.77
CA PRO A 418 24.18 7.65 2.69
C PRO A 418 23.67 8.97 2.10
N GLY A 419 22.36 9.20 2.24
CA GLY A 419 21.70 10.39 1.69
C GLY A 419 21.25 10.24 0.23
N GLU A 420 21.59 9.13 -0.45
CA GLU A 420 21.21 8.86 -1.83
C GLU A 420 20.25 7.66 -1.92
N MET A 421 19.51 7.57 -3.04
CA MET A 421 18.73 6.39 -3.42
C MET A 421 19.52 5.58 -4.45
N GLN A 422 19.42 4.25 -4.39
CA GLN A 422 20.34 3.38 -5.10
C GLN A 422 20.08 3.27 -6.61
N CYS A 423 18.81 3.11 -7.02
CA CYS A 423 18.55 2.81 -8.43
C CYS A 423 17.11 3.12 -8.87
N ARG A 424 16.94 3.32 -10.16
CA ARG A 424 15.63 3.30 -10.82
C ARG A 424 15.06 1.89 -10.80
N LEU A 425 13.75 1.77 -10.59
CA LEU A 425 13.10 0.47 -10.53
C LEU A 425 12.96 -0.17 -11.92
N LEU A 426 12.96 -1.49 -11.96
CA LEU A 426 12.68 -2.23 -13.19
C LEU A 426 11.26 -1.92 -13.69
N GLY A 427 11.12 -1.77 -14.99
CA GLY A 427 9.86 -1.36 -15.62
C GLY A 427 9.55 0.13 -15.55
N CYS A 428 10.31 0.92 -14.76
CA CYS A 428 10.09 2.35 -14.61
C CYS A 428 11.08 3.16 -15.43
N ALA A 429 10.63 3.72 -16.54
CA ALA A 429 11.40 4.63 -17.38
C ALA A 429 11.38 6.05 -16.81
N VAL A 430 12.00 6.23 -15.65
CA VAL A 430 12.03 7.53 -14.95
C VAL A 430 13.30 8.30 -15.33
N GLU A 431 13.12 9.60 -15.58
CA GLU A 431 14.18 10.54 -15.99
C GLU A 431 13.99 11.87 -15.24
N ALA A 432 15.05 12.64 -15.12
CA ALA A 432 14.98 14.05 -14.75
C ALA A 432 15.01 14.90 -16.02
N TRP A 433 14.04 15.81 -16.20
CA TRP A 433 13.94 16.64 -17.39
C TRP A 433 14.07 18.13 -17.05
N ASN A 434 14.76 18.88 -17.93
CA ASN A 434 14.80 20.33 -17.82
C ASN A 434 13.49 20.97 -18.31
N GLU A 435 13.40 22.29 -18.22
CA GLU A 435 12.22 23.06 -18.66
C GLU A 435 11.91 22.91 -20.17
N GLN A 436 12.91 22.53 -20.97
CA GLN A 436 12.74 22.27 -22.40
C GLN A 436 12.31 20.84 -22.71
N GLY A 437 12.02 20.01 -21.67
CA GLY A 437 11.61 18.62 -21.84
C GLY A 437 12.72 17.69 -22.29
N GLN A 438 13.98 18.02 -21.99
CA GLN A 438 15.14 17.19 -22.34
C GLN A 438 15.68 16.48 -21.09
N PRO A 439 16.05 15.19 -21.19
CA PRO A 439 16.67 14.46 -20.10
C PRO A 439 17.99 15.11 -19.66
N VAL A 440 18.20 15.25 -18.36
CA VAL A 440 19.43 15.78 -17.75
C VAL A 440 20.06 14.73 -16.83
N LEU A 441 21.39 14.75 -16.72
CA LEU A 441 22.18 13.94 -15.79
C LEU A 441 23.11 14.85 -15.00
N GLY A 442 23.16 14.64 -13.68
CA GLY A 442 23.96 15.47 -12.78
C GLY A 442 23.39 16.86 -12.47
N ASP A 443 22.21 17.16 -12.99
CA ASP A 443 21.48 18.39 -12.77
C ASP A 443 20.09 18.12 -12.17
N VAL A 444 19.52 19.12 -11.50
CA VAL A 444 18.16 19.09 -11.00
C VAL A 444 17.17 19.25 -12.16
N GLY A 445 16.12 18.42 -12.18
CA GLY A 445 15.06 18.48 -13.16
C GLY A 445 13.75 17.93 -12.61
N GLU A 446 12.68 18.05 -13.40
CA GLU A 446 11.40 17.43 -13.09
C GLU A 446 11.49 15.91 -13.21
N LEU A 447 10.91 15.19 -12.24
CA LEU A 447 10.84 13.73 -12.26
C LEU A 447 9.74 13.29 -13.22
N VAL A 448 10.13 12.72 -14.35
CA VAL A 448 9.22 12.32 -15.41
C VAL A 448 9.26 10.81 -15.62
N CYS A 449 8.09 10.15 -15.67
CA CYS A 449 7.97 8.78 -16.14
C CYS A 449 7.67 8.79 -17.64
N ALA A 450 8.66 8.39 -18.45
CA ALA A 450 8.62 8.53 -19.92
C ALA A 450 7.95 7.36 -20.64
N GLN A 451 7.55 6.30 -19.92
CA GLN A 451 6.87 5.13 -20.47
C GLN A 451 5.71 4.70 -19.54
N PRO A 452 4.63 4.10 -20.09
CA PRO A 452 3.51 3.67 -19.28
C PRO A 452 3.89 2.51 -18.32
N LEU A 453 3.21 2.48 -17.17
CA LEU A 453 3.28 1.41 -16.17
C LEU A 453 1.92 0.74 -16.02
N PRO A 454 1.87 -0.57 -15.70
CA PRO A 454 0.59 -1.26 -15.48
C PRO A 454 -0.26 -0.65 -14.35
N SER A 455 0.37 -0.03 -13.34
CA SER A 455 -0.30 0.61 -12.21
C SER A 455 -0.57 2.10 -12.38
N MET A 456 -0.41 2.66 -13.58
CA MET A 456 -0.85 4.03 -13.83
C MET A 456 -2.33 4.21 -13.44
N PRO A 457 -2.75 5.42 -13.03
CA PRO A 457 -4.16 5.68 -12.77
C PRO A 457 -5.00 5.32 -14.00
N LEU A 458 -6.12 4.65 -13.77
CA LEU A 458 -7.09 4.41 -14.83
C LEU A 458 -7.76 5.72 -15.24
N TYR A 459 -8.16 6.50 -14.24
CA TYR A 459 -8.78 7.83 -14.35
C TYR A 459 -8.92 8.45 -12.96
N PHE A 460 -9.39 9.69 -12.87
CA PHE A 460 -9.88 10.26 -11.61
C PHE A 460 -11.39 10.05 -11.53
N TRP A 461 -11.86 9.64 -10.36
CA TRP A 461 -13.29 9.40 -10.17
C TRP A 461 -14.08 10.70 -10.39
N GLY A 462 -15.14 10.62 -11.22
CA GLY A 462 -15.97 11.78 -11.56
C GLY A 462 -15.32 12.81 -12.49
N ASP A 463 -14.12 12.53 -13.03
CA ASP A 463 -13.43 13.43 -13.95
C ASP A 463 -14.01 13.31 -15.36
N LYS A 464 -14.76 14.32 -15.76
CA LYS A 464 -15.39 14.35 -17.08
C LYS A 464 -14.33 14.50 -18.17
N ASP A 465 -14.39 13.61 -19.16
CA ASP A 465 -13.48 13.60 -20.33
C ASP A 465 -11.99 13.53 -19.94
N ASN A 466 -11.67 13.05 -18.73
CA ASN A 466 -10.32 13.01 -18.16
C ASN A 466 -9.61 14.38 -18.13
N ALA A 467 -10.35 15.48 -18.05
CA ALA A 467 -9.77 16.83 -18.15
C ALA A 467 -8.79 17.13 -17.01
N ARG A 468 -9.14 16.79 -15.76
CA ARG A 468 -8.25 16.96 -14.59
C ARG A 468 -7.06 16.00 -14.64
N TYR A 469 -7.29 14.77 -15.09
CA TYR A 469 -6.24 13.76 -15.25
C TYR A 469 -5.18 14.25 -16.26
N LEU A 470 -5.61 14.69 -17.43
CA LEU A 470 -4.72 15.18 -18.49
C LEU A 470 -3.95 16.42 -18.02
N SER A 471 -4.63 17.40 -17.44
CA SER A 471 -3.96 18.61 -16.92
C SER A 471 -3.02 18.36 -15.76
N SER A 472 -3.27 17.32 -14.95
CA SER A 472 -2.40 16.98 -13.82
C SER A 472 -1.07 16.35 -14.21
N TYR A 473 -1.02 15.63 -15.35
CA TYR A 473 0.14 14.79 -15.68
C TYR A 473 0.74 15.06 -17.06
N PHE A 474 0.04 15.73 -17.98
CA PHE A 474 0.47 15.79 -19.38
C PHE A 474 0.54 17.21 -19.97
N ASP A 475 0.22 18.25 -19.19
CA ASP A 475 0.24 19.64 -19.67
C ASP A 475 1.65 20.23 -19.72
N MET A 476 2.55 19.80 -18.82
CA MET A 476 3.88 20.41 -18.69
C MET A 476 4.78 20.11 -19.89
N TYR A 477 4.71 18.89 -20.38
CA TYR A 477 5.51 18.43 -21.52
C TYR A 477 4.60 17.84 -22.60
N PRO A 478 4.26 18.63 -23.64
CA PRO A 478 3.43 18.17 -24.76
C PRO A 478 4.05 17.03 -25.54
N ALA A 479 3.25 16.32 -26.31
CA ALA A 479 3.70 15.20 -27.14
C ALA A 479 4.90 15.59 -28.05
N GLY A 480 5.93 14.76 -28.09
CA GLY A 480 7.14 14.99 -28.85
C GLY A 480 8.36 15.48 -28.04
N HIS A 481 8.20 15.73 -26.74
CA HIS A 481 9.30 15.98 -25.84
C HIS A 481 9.87 14.67 -25.28
N GLY A 482 11.15 14.65 -24.95
CA GLY A 482 11.84 13.46 -24.45
C GLY A 482 12.54 12.65 -25.53
N ARG A 483 13.18 11.52 -25.14
CA ARG A 483 13.85 10.61 -26.08
C ARG A 483 12.85 9.99 -27.04
N GLN A 484 13.09 10.19 -28.33
CA GLN A 484 12.41 9.39 -29.35
C GLN A 484 12.83 7.92 -29.24
N PRO A 485 11.92 6.95 -29.40
CA PRO A 485 12.27 5.55 -29.50
C PRO A 485 13.26 5.36 -30.67
N GLY A 486 14.52 5.01 -30.40
CA GLY A 486 15.55 4.76 -31.42
C GLY A 486 16.70 5.76 -31.46
N GLY A 487 16.75 6.80 -30.66
CA GLY A 487 17.89 7.70 -30.55
C GLY A 487 19.08 6.99 -29.84
N GLY A 488 20.17 6.77 -30.62
CA GLY A 488 21.33 6.01 -30.20
C GLY A 488 22.07 6.56 -29.00
N ASP A 489 22.58 5.62 -28.25
CA ASP A 489 23.29 5.79 -26.99
C ASP A 489 24.64 6.46 -27.14
N GLY A 490 24.87 7.54 -26.37
CA GLY A 490 26.20 7.83 -25.89
C GLY A 490 26.53 6.91 -24.69
N PRO A 491 27.81 6.61 -24.43
CA PRO A 491 28.18 5.66 -23.39
C PRO A 491 27.77 6.17 -22.01
N ALA A 492 27.02 5.33 -21.29
CA ALA A 492 26.80 5.53 -19.87
C ALA A 492 28.11 5.21 -19.13
N SER A 493 28.70 6.22 -18.52
CA SER A 493 29.75 6.07 -17.51
C SER A 493 29.13 5.72 -16.16
#